data_fedd057d1ddbd39c235c38f0609ce464
#
_entry.id   fedd057d1ddbd39c235c38f0609ce464
#
_cell.length_a   1.000
_cell.length_b   1.000
_cell.length_c   1.000
_cell.angle_alpha   90.00
_cell.angle_beta   90.00
_cell.angle_gamma   90.00
#
_symmetry.space_group_name_H-M   'P 1'
#
loop_
_entity.id
_entity.type
_entity.pdbx_description
1 polymer ?
#
loop_
_entity_poly.entity_id
_entity_poly.type
_entity_poly.pdbx_seq_one_letter_code
_entity_poly.pdbx_strand_id
1 'polypeptide(L)'
;MKDVMGLIFTGENDIHLGELTSLRAVAALPIAGRYRVIDFQLSSMVHSGIKNVGVITQKNYSSLMDHIGSGREWDLHGKQGLVMLPPFLTRENMGVYSGLLDALKSNCTYLRLSRQEYIVLTNSHTIYNMDYTDALKYHIEKGADVTVLYAHGAKAVGTEGENDTFLSVDEDGKVTGMEIGS
;
A
#
# COMPACT_ATOMS: atom_id res chain seq x y z
N MET A 1 15.38 7.77 4.71
CA MET A 1 14.46 8.72 4.04
C MET A 1 13.61 9.47 5.07
N LYS A 2 14.07 10.62 5.60
CA LYS A 2 13.33 11.35 6.65
C LYS A 2 12.10 12.08 6.12
N ASP A 3 12.11 12.47 4.86
CA ASP A 3 11.05 13.27 4.23
C ASP A 3 10.03 12.42 3.47
N VAL A 4 10.07 11.09 3.67
CA VAL A 4 9.16 10.12 3.04
C VAL A 4 8.38 9.38 4.11
N MET A 5 7.08 9.25 3.91
CA MET A 5 6.22 8.33 4.67
C MET A 5 5.76 7.18 3.78
N GLY A 6 5.53 6.04 4.39
CA GLY A 6 4.87 4.90 3.76
C GLY A 6 3.37 4.94 4.03
N LEU A 7 2.58 4.52 3.05
CA LEU A 7 1.15 4.32 3.21
C LEU A 7 0.74 3.02 2.55
N ILE A 8 0.22 2.08 3.33
CA ILE A 8 -0.22 0.77 2.84
C ILE A 8 -1.75 0.73 2.88
N PHE A 9 -2.37 0.53 1.72
CA PHE A 9 -3.81 0.34 1.61
C PHE A 9 -4.14 -1.16 1.63
N THR A 10 -5.00 -1.58 2.58
CA THR A 10 -5.36 -2.99 2.75
C THR A 10 -6.84 -3.28 2.43
N GLY A 11 -7.50 -2.34 1.77
CA GLY A 11 -8.94 -2.38 1.50
C GLY A 11 -9.35 -2.92 0.14
N GLU A 12 -8.50 -3.70 -0.51
CA GLU A 12 -8.75 -4.17 -1.87
C GLU A 12 -9.66 -5.38 -1.94
N ASN A 13 -10.18 -5.59 -3.13
CA ASN A 13 -11.16 -6.62 -3.39
C ASN A 13 -10.49 -8.01 -3.41
N ASP A 14 -10.86 -8.86 -2.47
CA ASP A 14 -10.28 -10.18 -2.24
C ASP A 14 -11.17 -11.34 -2.75
N ILE A 15 -12.06 -11.02 -3.70
CA ILE A 15 -13.09 -11.96 -4.23
C ILE A 15 -12.46 -13.28 -4.71
N HIS A 16 -11.26 -13.21 -5.26
CA HIS A 16 -10.59 -14.39 -5.83
C HIS A 16 -9.99 -15.35 -4.79
N LEU A 17 -9.86 -14.93 -3.53
CA LEU A 17 -9.27 -15.74 -2.46
C LEU A 17 -10.31 -16.50 -1.61
N GLY A 18 -11.60 -16.29 -1.88
CA GLY A 18 -12.70 -17.03 -1.31
C GLY A 18 -12.67 -17.11 0.22
N GLU A 19 -12.69 -18.32 0.77
CA GLU A 19 -12.74 -18.55 2.22
C GLU A 19 -11.52 -18.02 2.98
N LEU A 20 -10.36 -17.86 2.33
CA LEU A 20 -9.14 -17.38 2.98
C LEU A 20 -9.29 -15.97 3.55
N THR A 21 -10.15 -15.16 2.93
CA THR A 21 -10.36 -13.76 3.28
C THR A 21 -11.70 -13.49 3.97
N SER A 22 -12.50 -14.52 4.20
CA SER A 22 -13.80 -14.41 4.87
C SER A 22 -13.72 -13.78 6.26
N LEU A 23 -12.64 -14.06 7.03
CA LEU A 23 -12.44 -13.61 8.40
C LEU A 23 -11.23 -12.69 8.59
N ARG A 24 -10.42 -12.48 7.56
CA ARG A 24 -9.18 -11.68 7.65
C ARG A 24 -8.86 -10.98 6.33
N ALA A 25 -8.25 -9.80 6.44
CA ALA A 25 -7.77 -9.06 5.27
C ALA A 25 -6.64 -9.84 4.55
N VAL A 26 -6.47 -9.64 3.24
CA VAL A 26 -5.37 -10.21 2.43
C VAL A 26 -4.02 -9.92 3.08
N ALA A 27 -3.81 -8.70 3.55
CA ALA A 27 -2.61 -8.29 4.27
C ALA A 27 -2.23 -9.20 5.45
N ALA A 28 -3.22 -9.84 6.07
CA ALA A 28 -3.05 -10.71 7.23
C ALA A 28 -2.93 -12.21 6.87
N LEU A 29 -2.97 -12.56 5.59
CA LEU A 29 -2.82 -13.96 5.16
C LEU A 29 -1.41 -14.48 5.47
N PRO A 30 -1.31 -15.67 6.09
CA PRO A 30 -0.02 -16.28 6.38
C PRO A 30 0.66 -16.79 5.10
N ILE A 31 1.96 -16.54 4.99
CA ILE A 31 2.82 -17.00 3.90
C ILE A 31 4.06 -17.67 4.49
N ALA A 32 4.47 -18.76 3.87
CA ALA A 32 5.66 -19.54 4.28
C ALA A 32 5.68 -19.89 5.78
N GLY A 33 4.51 -20.10 6.37
CA GLY A 33 4.32 -20.57 7.74
C GLY A 33 4.54 -19.56 8.85
N ARG A 34 5.29 -18.48 8.62
CA ARG A 34 5.64 -17.49 9.66
C ARG A 34 5.23 -16.07 9.31
N TYR A 35 5.38 -15.68 8.05
CA TYR A 35 5.15 -14.32 7.58
C TYR A 35 3.70 -14.09 7.20
N ARG A 36 3.31 -12.82 7.11
CA ARG A 36 2.06 -12.38 6.49
C ARG A 36 2.36 -11.47 5.29
N VAL A 37 1.41 -11.32 4.41
CA VAL A 37 1.58 -10.52 3.18
C VAL A 37 2.13 -9.12 3.48
N ILE A 38 1.62 -8.46 4.52
CA ILE A 38 2.04 -7.10 4.90
C ILE A 38 3.51 -7.00 5.33
N ASP A 39 4.10 -8.09 5.81
CA ASP A 39 5.48 -8.08 6.32
C ASP A 39 6.47 -7.70 5.23
N PHE A 40 6.17 -8.04 3.97
CA PHE A 40 7.03 -7.72 2.82
C PHE A 40 7.02 -6.22 2.50
N GLN A 41 5.84 -5.57 2.54
CA GLN A 41 5.73 -4.12 2.35
C GLN A 41 6.40 -3.36 3.48
N LEU A 42 6.14 -3.74 4.73
CA LEU A 42 6.76 -3.12 5.90
C LEU A 42 8.29 -3.26 5.86
N SER A 43 8.78 -4.46 5.52
CA SER A 43 10.22 -4.72 5.41
C SER A 43 10.86 -3.89 4.29
N SER A 44 10.23 -3.78 3.12
CA SER A 44 10.72 -2.95 2.01
C SER A 44 10.78 -1.47 2.38
N MET A 45 9.76 -0.95 3.09
CA MET A 45 9.73 0.42 3.58
C MET A 45 10.84 0.70 4.59
N VAL A 46 11.00 -0.17 5.58
CA VAL A 46 12.02 -0.02 6.62
C VAL A 46 13.44 -0.15 6.04
N HIS A 47 13.67 -1.09 5.14
CA HIS A 47 14.94 -1.23 4.41
C HIS A 47 15.30 0.03 3.62
N SER A 48 14.32 0.67 3.02
CA SER A 48 14.49 1.97 2.35
C SER A 48 14.67 3.15 3.32
N GLY A 49 14.65 2.92 4.63
CA GLY A 49 14.81 3.95 5.66
C GLY A 49 13.55 4.79 5.92
N ILE A 50 12.38 4.33 5.52
CA ILE A 50 11.09 4.94 5.84
C ILE A 50 10.70 4.52 7.26
N LYS A 51 10.46 5.50 8.13
CA LYS A 51 10.17 5.26 9.57
C LYS A 51 8.76 5.68 9.98
N ASN A 52 8.02 6.38 9.15
CA ASN A 52 6.62 6.75 9.38
C ASN A 52 5.77 5.96 8.40
N VAL A 53 4.96 5.03 8.87
CA VAL A 53 4.14 4.16 8.04
C VAL A 53 2.70 4.16 8.53
N GLY A 54 1.78 4.56 7.66
CA GLY A 54 0.34 4.43 7.87
C GLY A 54 -0.20 3.17 7.20
N VAL A 55 -1.05 2.44 7.89
CA VAL A 55 -1.76 1.28 7.34
C VAL A 55 -3.25 1.57 7.34
N ILE A 56 -3.80 1.86 6.16
CA ILE A 56 -5.24 2.09 5.99
C ILE A 56 -5.93 0.74 5.90
N THR A 57 -6.84 0.50 6.84
CA THR A 57 -7.58 -0.77 6.93
C THR A 57 -9.04 -0.58 6.54
N GLN A 58 -9.71 -1.66 6.19
CA GLN A 58 -11.12 -1.66 5.81
C GLN A 58 -11.91 -2.72 6.59
N LYS A 59 -12.07 -3.91 6.05
CA LYS A 59 -12.77 -5.02 6.67
C LYS A 59 -11.80 -6.02 7.31
N ASN A 60 -12.29 -6.81 8.25
CA ASN A 60 -11.59 -7.98 8.81
C ASN A 60 -10.15 -7.69 9.30
N TYR A 61 -9.90 -6.48 9.80
CA TYR A 61 -8.55 -6.02 10.15
C TYR A 61 -8.06 -6.44 11.53
N SER A 62 -8.89 -7.06 12.37
CA SER A 62 -8.50 -7.44 13.74
C SER A 62 -7.25 -8.32 13.77
N SER A 63 -7.23 -9.39 12.94
CA SER A 63 -6.06 -10.26 12.83
C SER A 63 -4.80 -9.55 12.30
N LEU A 64 -4.99 -8.51 11.51
CA LEU A 64 -3.89 -7.67 11.03
C LEU A 64 -3.34 -6.80 12.17
N MET A 65 -4.22 -6.16 12.94
CA MET A 65 -3.83 -5.38 14.14
C MET A 65 -3.07 -6.22 15.15
N ASP A 66 -3.55 -7.42 15.44
CA ASP A 66 -2.89 -8.34 16.38
C ASP A 66 -1.48 -8.72 15.90
N HIS A 67 -1.31 -8.94 14.58
CA HIS A 67 -0.02 -9.29 14.01
C HIS A 67 0.98 -8.13 14.03
N ILE A 68 0.54 -6.97 13.59
CA ILE A 68 1.40 -5.77 13.50
C ILE A 68 1.74 -5.24 14.92
N GLY A 69 0.80 -5.34 15.84
CA GLY A 69 0.96 -4.84 17.20
C GLY A 69 1.40 -3.38 17.24
N SER A 70 2.48 -3.09 17.93
CA SER A 70 3.06 -1.74 18.02
C SER A 70 4.09 -1.42 16.93
N GLY A 71 4.29 -2.27 15.94
CA GLY A 71 5.32 -2.11 14.92
C GLY A 71 6.75 -2.41 15.39
N ARG A 72 6.91 -3.02 16.57
CA ARG A 72 8.21 -3.27 17.20
C ARG A 72 9.11 -4.19 16.36
N GLU A 73 8.52 -5.18 15.71
CA GLU A 73 9.25 -6.15 14.87
C GLU A 73 9.97 -5.47 13.67
N TRP A 74 9.51 -4.30 13.27
CA TRP A 74 10.09 -3.47 12.20
C TRP A 74 10.79 -2.20 12.72
N ASP A 75 11.01 -2.06 14.04
CA ASP A 75 11.53 -0.82 14.65
C ASP A 75 10.68 0.44 14.35
N LEU A 76 9.37 0.24 14.18
CA LEU A 76 8.38 1.29 13.89
C LEU A 76 7.54 1.68 15.12
N HIS A 77 8.10 1.58 16.34
CA HIS A 77 7.39 1.81 17.60
C HIS A 77 7.57 3.22 18.18
N GLY A 78 8.20 4.13 17.45
CA GLY A 78 8.43 5.52 17.87
C GLY A 78 7.22 6.45 17.69
N LYS A 79 7.39 7.73 18.04
CA LYS A 79 6.35 8.77 17.89
C LYS A 79 5.89 9.00 16.44
N GLN A 80 6.74 8.68 15.47
CA GLN A 80 6.48 8.68 14.04
C GLN A 80 6.75 7.28 13.51
N GLY A 81 6.10 6.31 14.08
CA GLY A 81 6.27 4.91 13.73
C GLY A 81 5.11 4.41 12.87
N LEU A 82 4.64 3.21 13.21
CA LEU A 82 3.51 2.59 12.55
C LEU A 82 2.19 3.10 13.14
N VAL A 83 1.28 3.52 12.28
CA VAL A 83 -0.05 3.99 12.67
C VAL A 83 -1.11 3.20 11.90
N MET A 84 -2.00 2.55 12.65
CA MET A 84 -3.18 1.94 12.05
C MET A 84 -4.26 3.00 11.83
N LEU A 85 -4.80 3.04 10.64
CA LEU A 85 -5.83 3.97 10.19
C LEU A 85 -7.12 3.17 9.90
N PRO A 86 -7.93 2.90 10.92
CA PRO A 86 -9.19 2.17 10.74
C PRO A 86 -10.20 3.01 9.95
N PRO A 87 -11.19 2.38 9.30
CA PRO A 87 -12.20 3.11 8.56
C PRO A 87 -13.03 3.99 9.49
N PHE A 88 -13.34 5.21 9.06
CA PHE A 88 -14.24 6.09 9.77
C PHE A 88 -15.69 5.62 9.58
N LEU A 89 -16.36 5.32 10.70
CA LEU A 89 -17.78 5.07 10.72
C LEU A 89 -18.53 6.41 10.81
N THR A 90 -19.13 6.84 9.73
CA THR A 90 -20.09 7.94 9.72
C THR A 90 -21.50 7.41 9.48
N ARG A 91 -22.54 8.24 9.72
CA ARG A 91 -23.93 7.85 9.40
C ARG A 91 -24.14 7.54 7.92
N GLU A 92 -23.32 8.11 7.06
CA GLU A 92 -23.41 7.99 5.60
C GLU A 92 -22.45 6.93 5.04
N ASN A 93 -21.42 6.55 5.80
CA ASN A 93 -20.41 5.58 5.39
C ASN A 93 -20.31 4.45 6.43
N MET A 94 -20.68 3.26 6.03
CA MET A 94 -20.66 2.03 6.87
C MET A 94 -19.24 1.47 7.09
N GLY A 95 -18.20 2.30 7.01
CA GLY A 95 -16.82 1.89 7.23
C GLY A 95 -16.18 1.15 6.05
N VAL A 96 -16.73 1.32 4.85
CA VAL A 96 -16.19 0.74 3.62
C VAL A 96 -15.84 1.87 2.67
N TYR A 97 -14.57 2.01 2.33
CA TYR A 97 -14.13 2.93 1.29
C TYR A 97 -14.57 2.42 -0.08
N SER A 98 -15.02 3.31 -0.95
CA SER A 98 -15.35 2.98 -2.34
C SER A 98 -14.11 2.69 -3.19
N GLY A 99 -12.93 3.05 -2.70
CA GLY A 99 -11.65 2.83 -3.35
C GLY A 99 -10.53 3.59 -2.66
N LEU A 100 -9.33 3.52 -3.23
CA LEU A 100 -8.13 4.15 -2.70
C LEU A 100 -8.26 5.67 -2.51
N LEU A 101 -8.83 6.38 -3.48
CA LEU A 101 -8.98 7.84 -3.39
C LEU A 101 -9.91 8.27 -2.25
N ASP A 102 -10.98 7.53 -2.01
CA ASP A 102 -11.88 7.78 -0.89
C ASP A 102 -11.17 7.52 0.46
N ALA A 103 -10.39 6.45 0.53
CA ALA A 103 -9.56 6.13 1.69
C ALA A 103 -8.52 7.23 1.96
N LEU A 104 -7.83 7.74 0.95
CA LEU A 104 -6.87 8.84 1.08
C LEU A 104 -7.56 10.13 1.55
N LYS A 105 -8.70 10.49 0.94
CA LYS A 105 -9.49 11.66 1.32
C LYS A 105 -9.92 11.59 2.79
N SER A 106 -10.40 10.45 3.22
CA SER A 106 -10.84 10.22 4.61
C SER A 106 -9.69 10.35 5.61
N ASN A 107 -8.45 10.06 5.20
CA ASN A 107 -7.26 10.15 6.03
C ASN A 107 -6.41 11.42 5.77
N CYS A 108 -6.95 12.42 5.06
CA CYS A 108 -6.23 13.65 4.73
C CYS A 108 -5.65 14.39 5.95
N THR A 109 -6.33 14.36 7.08
CA THR A 109 -5.85 15.01 8.31
C THR A 109 -4.56 14.35 8.79
N TYR A 110 -4.49 13.02 8.81
CA TYR A 110 -3.27 12.29 9.15
C TYR A 110 -2.13 12.62 8.18
N LEU A 111 -2.39 12.62 6.87
CA LEU A 111 -1.40 12.93 5.85
C LEU A 111 -0.83 14.36 6.02
N ARG A 112 -1.69 15.35 6.26
CA ARG A 112 -1.26 16.75 6.48
C ARG A 112 -0.46 16.95 7.77
N LEU A 113 -0.73 16.15 8.80
CA LEU A 113 0.00 16.23 10.08
C LEU A 113 1.34 15.50 10.04
N SER A 114 1.58 14.65 9.07
CA SER A 114 2.77 13.80 8.99
C SER A 114 4.00 14.54 8.49
N ARG A 115 4.09 15.73 8.19
CA ARG A 115 5.28 16.57 7.86
C ARG A 115 6.22 16.03 6.78
N GLN A 116 6.00 14.86 6.23
CA GLN A 116 6.78 14.30 5.14
C GLN A 116 6.31 14.91 3.82
N GLU A 117 7.27 15.18 2.95
CA GLU A 117 7.03 15.79 1.63
C GLU A 117 6.55 14.76 0.61
N TYR A 118 7.03 13.52 0.75
CA TYR A 118 6.76 12.44 -0.20
C TYR A 118 6.02 11.28 0.46
N ILE A 119 5.21 10.60 -0.33
CA ILE A 119 4.46 9.41 0.09
C ILE A 119 4.80 8.24 -0.84
N VAL A 120 5.24 7.13 -0.26
CA VAL A 120 5.27 5.83 -0.95
C VAL A 120 3.94 5.14 -0.66
N LEU A 121 3.11 5.01 -1.68
CA LEU A 121 1.80 4.38 -1.58
C LEU A 121 1.86 2.98 -2.17
N THR A 122 1.45 1.99 -1.39
CA THR A 122 1.40 0.59 -1.82
C THR A 122 0.07 -0.06 -1.46
N ASN A 123 -0.22 -1.16 -2.15
CA ASN A 123 -1.29 -2.07 -1.77
C ASN A 123 -0.75 -3.25 -0.94
N SER A 124 -1.63 -4.13 -0.47
CA SER A 124 -1.26 -5.26 0.37
C SER A 124 -1.42 -6.63 -0.29
N HIS A 125 -1.67 -6.70 -1.60
CA HIS A 125 -1.86 -7.98 -2.28
C HIS A 125 -0.73 -8.36 -3.23
N THR A 126 0.27 -7.52 -3.36
CA THR A 126 1.46 -7.83 -4.16
C THR A 126 2.66 -8.02 -3.26
N ILE A 127 3.36 -9.12 -3.41
CA ILE A 127 4.59 -9.41 -2.67
C ILE A 127 5.78 -9.06 -3.55
N TYR A 128 6.64 -8.21 -3.05
CA TYR A 128 7.88 -7.81 -3.71
C TYR A 128 8.94 -7.44 -2.67
N ASN A 129 10.19 -7.42 -3.09
CA ASN A 129 11.30 -6.88 -2.32
C ASN A 129 11.85 -5.67 -3.07
N MET A 130 11.73 -4.49 -2.49
CA MET A 130 12.10 -3.24 -3.16
C MET A 130 12.79 -2.27 -2.22
N ASP A 131 13.83 -1.60 -2.75
CA ASP A 131 14.38 -0.38 -2.18
C ASP A 131 13.82 0.83 -2.93
N TYR A 132 13.10 1.69 -2.22
CA TYR A 132 12.46 2.86 -2.80
C TYR A 132 13.41 4.04 -3.01
N THR A 133 14.68 3.91 -2.67
CA THR A 133 15.67 5.01 -2.74
C THR A 133 15.83 5.53 -4.16
N ASP A 134 15.97 4.64 -5.13
CA ASP A 134 16.18 5.04 -6.52
C ASP A 134 14.88 5.55 -7.17
N ALA A 135 13.73 5.00 -6.79
CA ALA A 135 12.43 5.52 -7.20
C ALA A 135 12.21 6.95 -6.72
N LEU A 136 12.57 7.27 -5.48
CA LEU A 136 12.49 8.63 -4.94
C LEU A 136 13.44 9.58 -5.67
N LYS A 137 14.68 9.18 -5.94
CA LYS A 137 15.62 10.01 -6.71
C LYS A 137 15.05 10.34 -8.08
N TYR A 138 14.57 9.33 -8.80
CA TYR A 138 13.94 9.50 -10.11
C TYR A 138 12.74 10.46 -10.04
N HIS A 139 11.87 10.31 -9.05
CA HIS A 139 10.73 11.18 -8.83
C HIS A 139 11.13 12.65 -8.68
N ILE A 140 12.15 12.92 -7.85
CA ILE A 140 12.67 14.27 -7.61
C ILE A 140 13.34 14.83 -8.88
N GLU A 141 14.16 14.04 -9.55
CA GLU A 141 14.87 14.45 -10.77
C GLU A 141 13.92 14.80 -11.92
N LYS A 142 12.82 14.06 -12.04
CA LYS A 142 11.78 14.32 -13.05
C LYS A 142 10.84 15.46 -12.66
N GLY A 143 10.83 15.89 -11.39
CA GLY A 143 9.88 16.88 -10.88
C GLY A 143 8.42 16.42 -11.04
N ALA A 144 8.18 15.12 -10.92
CA ALA A 144 6.87 14.53 -11.16
C ALA A 144 5.95 14.71 -9.97
N ASP A 145 4.65 14.88 -10.20
CA ASP A 145 3.64 14.85 -9.13
C ASP A 145 3.36 13.42 -8.65
N VAL A 146 3.38 12.46 -9.57
CA VAL A 146 3.16 11.03 -9.29
C VAL A 146 4.16 10.20 -10.12
N THR A 147 4.81 9.24 -9.49
CA THR A 147 5.66 8.24 -10.15
C THR A 147 5.06 6.86 -9.92
N VAL A 148 4.82 6.13 -11.00
CA VAL A 148 4.26 4.78 -10.94
C VAL A 148 5.36 3.76 -11.15
N LEU A 149 5.43 2.78 -10.25
CA LEU A 149 6.31 1.63 -10.39
C LEU A 149 5.54 0.52 -11.12
N TYR A 150 6.08 0.02 -12.21
CA TYR A 150 5.46 -1.02 -13.02
C TYR A 150 6.48 -2.08 -13.45
N ALA A 151 6.02 -3.24 -13.87
CA ALA A 151 6.85 -4.31 -14.39
C ALA A 151 6.62 -4.52 -15.88
N HIS A 152 7.69 -4.62 -16.66
CA HIS A 152 7.62 -4.93 -18.08
C HIS A 152 7.22 -6.37 -18.31
N GLY A 153 6.17 -6.60 -19.11
CA GLY A 153 5.78 -7.92 -19.58
C GLY A 153 5.35 -8.90 -18.48
N ALA A 154 5.15 -8.42 -17.25
CA ALA A 154 4.62 -9.25 -16.19
C ALA A 154 3.16 -9.59 -16.50
N LYS A 155 2.88 -10.90 -16.66
CA LYS A 155 1.50 -11.39 -16.64
C LYS A 155 1.20 -11.85 -15.21
N ALA A 156 0.07 -11.41 -14.68
CA ALA A 156 -0.41 -11.97 -13.43
C ALA A 156 -0.61 -13.48 -13.59
N VAL A 157 -0.02 -14.27 -12.70
CA VAL A 157 -0.17 -15.72 -12.75
C VAL A 157 -1.56 -16.08 -12.24
N GLY A 158 -2.40 -16.65 -13.09
CA GLY A 158 -3.69 -17.24 -12.69
C GLY A 158 -4.94 -16.41 -12.91
N THR A 159 -4.83 -15.18 -13.40
CA THR A 159 -5.96 -14.40 -13.88
C THR A 159 -5.64 -13.90 -15.29
N GLU A 160 -6.44 -14.25 -16.27
CA GLU A 160 -6.29 -13.75 -17.64
C GLU A 160 -6.73 -12.28 -17.68
N GLY A 161 -5.81 -11.37 -17.27
CA GLY A 161 -5.93 -9.94 -17.56
C GLY A 161 -7.10 -9.16 -16.98
N GLU A 162 -8.03 -9.79 -16.30
CA GLU A 162 -9.16 -9.11 -15.66
C GLU A 162 -8.65 -8.22 -14.52
N ASN A 163 -8.78 -6.90 -14.69
CA ASN A 163 -8.34 -5.85 -13.78
C ASN A 163 -6.84 -5.51 -13.78
N ASP A 164 -6.03 -6.04 -14.69
CA ASP A 164 -4.67 -5.55 -14.86
C ASP A 164 -4.67 -4.13 -15.43
N THR A 165 -3.82 -3.28 -14.89
CA THR A 165 -3.64 -1.91 -15.41
C THR A 165 -2.44 -1.86 -16.34
N PHE A 166 -2.70 -1.51 -17.60
CA PHE A 166 -1.67 -1.34 -18.62
C PHE A 166 -1.34 0.15 -18.79
N LEU A 167 -0.05 0.47 -18.79
CA LEU A 167 0.42 1.84 -18.95
C LEU A 167 1.05 2.01 -20.34
N SER A 168 0.65 3.06 -21.04
CA SER A 168 1.36 3.56 -22.22
C SER A 168 2.36 4.61 -21.76
N VAL A 169 3.64 4.43 -22.10
CA VAL A 169 4.73 5.28 -21.64
C VAL A 169 5.50 5.79 -22.86
N ASP A 170 5.83 7.07 -22.90
CA ASP A 170 6.66 7.66 -23.96
C ASP A 170 8.16 7.43 -23.74
N GLU A 171 8.99 7.94 -24.67
CA GLU A 171 10.45 7.78 -24.63
C GLU A 171 11.11 8.46 -23.43
N ASP A 172 10.46 9.47 -22.84
CA ASP A 172 10.93 10.19 -21.64
C ASP A 172 10.49 9.54 -20.33
N GLY A 173 9.73 8.45 -20.40
CA GLY A 173 9.18 7.72 -19.26
C GLY A 173 7.91 8.35 -18.67
N LYS A 174 7.24 9.23 -19.42
CA LYS A 174 5.98 9.83 -19.00
C LYS A 174 4.80 8.93 -19.38
N VAL A 175 3.90 8.71 -18.45
CA VAL A 175 2.65 7.99 -18.72
C VAL A 175 1.74 8.83 -19.59
N THR A 176 1.39 8.32 -20.78
CA THR A 176 0.52 8.97 -21.77
C THR A 176 -0.86 8.37 -21.85
N GLY A 177 -1.04 7.16 -21.32
CA GLY A 177 -2.32 6.46 -21.28
C GLY A 177 -2.36 5.38 -20.23
N MET A 178 -3.58 5.02 -19.82
CA MET A 178 -3.83 3.94 -18.88
C MET A 178 -5.08 3.19 -19.34
N GLU A 179 -4.97 1.88 -19.44
CA GLU A 179 -6.08 0.98 -19.78
C GLU A 179 -6.22 -0.07 -18.69
N ILE A 180 -7.46 -0.39 -18.34
CA ILE A 180 -7.78 -1.51 -17.43
C ILE A 180 -8.21 -2.67 -18.29
N GLY A 181 -7.52 -3.80 -18.19
CA GLY A 181 -7.87 -5.03 -18.88
C GLY A 181 -9.26 -5.52 -18.44
N SER A 182 -10.07 -5.94 -19.40
CA SER A 182 -11.42 -6.50 -19.20
C SER A 182 -11.47 -7.95 -19.62
#